data_cbf6b6ea6bc0d3b9f6a2d9dc52099d9a
#
_entry.id   cbf6b6ea6bc0d3b9f6a2d9dc52099d9a
#
_cell.length_a   1.000
_cell.length_b   1.000
_cell.length_c   1.000
_cell.angle_alpha   90.00
_cell.angle_beta   90.00
_cell.angle_gamma   90.00
#
_symmetry.space_group_name_H-M   'P 1'
#
loop_
_entity.id
_entity.type
_entity.pdbx_description
1 polymer ?
#
loop_
_entity_poly.entity_id
_entity_poly.type
_entity_poly.pdbx_seq_one_letter_code
_entity_poly.pdbx_strand_id
1 'polypeptide(L)'
;MKVAIVLNTSWNIYNFRMNFVKALLDQGHEVHTIAPVDDYTHHLIEAGCQHHNVYMDSRGANLIKDMALILELGSIYNRVKPDVILHYTIKPNVYGTLAAAFLRIPVINNVCGLGTVFLKGGIVSIIAQLLYKISFRFPAKVFFQNSEDMKLFIDKKLVPADKVEILPGSGIDVSQFTPAPFKQNKVFTFLLVSRLILDKGIMEYVEAVRILKAQGINAKFQLLGAKDPVHKRGIQLDVIDSWIKEGIVEYLGKTDDVRSYINDADCVVLPSYREGSPRSLMEAACLAKPIVTTDVAGCRQVVEDGVNGLLCILQNADDLAAKMRMMMDMPVSERQIMGLNGRHKMETEFSDVIVLNKYVNAMSEILCKEKEPCSEEAYQPSLQTQSVSR
;
A
#
# COMPACT_ATOMS: atom_id res chain seq x y z
N MET A 1 -17.21 -20.05 3.99
CA MET A 1 -17.65 -18.99 3.05
C MET A 1 -16.81 -19.03 1.78
N LYS A 2 -17.39 -18.57 0.69
CA LYS A 2 -16.68 -18.24 -0.55
C LYS A 2 -16.31 -16.76 -0.56
N VAL A 3 -15.04 -16.46 -0.51
CA VAL A 3 -14.52 -15.08 -0.51
C VAL A 3 -13.83 -14.80 -1.83
N ALA A 4 -14.28 -13.80 -2.57
CA ALA A 4 -13.63 -13.38 -3.81
C ALA A 4 -12.74 -12.15 -3.56
N ILE A 5 -11.48 -12.19 -4.00
CA ILE A 5 -10.50 -11.11 -3.90
C ILE A 5 -10.18 -10.63 -5.31
N VAL A 6 -10.53 -9.38 -5.63
CA VAL A 6 -10.44 -8.82 -6.98
C VAL A 6 -9.43 -7.71 -7.05
N LEU A 7 -8.42 -7.87 -7.89
CA LEU A 7 -7.32 -6.94 -8.08
C LEU A 7 -6.88 -6.83 -9.55
N ASN A 8 -6.10 -5.83 -9.85
CA ASN A 8 -5.57 -5.59 -11.20
C ASN A 8 -4.27 -6.36 -11.52
N THR A 9 -3.69 -7.11 -10.58
CA THR A 9 -2.54 -8.01 -10.76
C THR A 9 -2.53 -9.11 -9.69
N SER A 10 -2.11 -10.33 -10.04
CA SER A 10 -1.86 -11.41 -9.08
C SER A 10 -0.65 -11.10 -8.20
N TRP A 11 0.38 -10.41 -8.74
CA TRP A 11 1.52 -9.89 -7.99
C TRP A 11 1.09 -9.09 -6.74
N ASN A 12 0.09 -8.25 -6.86
CA ASN A 12 -0.38 -7.42 -5.74
C ASN A 12 -1.08 -8.26 -4.66
N ILE A 13 -1.81 -9.31 -5.04
CA ILE A 13 -2.41 -10.24 -4.08
C ILE A 13 -1.29 -10.98 -3.33
N TYR A 14 -0.35 -11.54 -4.05
CA TYR A 14 0.75 -12.30 -3.48
C TYR A 14 1.62 -11.47 -2.53
N ASN A 15 2.09 -10.30 -2.96
CA ASN A 15 3.05 -9.53 -2.18
C ASN A 15 2.45 -8.78 -0.99
N PHE A 16 1.15 -8.46 -1.02
CA PHE A 16 0.56 -7.59 0.01
C PHE A 16 -0.61 -8.19 0.77
N ARG A 17 -1.12 -9.37 0.36
CA ARG A 17 -2.34 -9.94 0.95
C ARG A 17 -2.24 -11.43 1.21
N MET A 18 -1.06 -12.01 1.02
CA MET A 18 -0.89 -13.46 1.15
C MET A 18 -1.16 -13.95 2.57
N ASN A 19 -0.79 -13.17 3.60
CA ASN A 19 -1.09 -13.51 4.98
C ASN A 19 -2.60 -13.49 5.25
N PHE A 20 -3.32 -12.51 4.68
CA PHE A 20 -4.78 -12.46 4.75
C PHE A 20 -5.43 -13.65 4.01
N VAL A 21 -4.94 -13.98 2.81
CA VAL A 21 -5.41 -15.14 2.03
C VAL A 21 -5.20 -16.43 2.82
N LYS A 22 -4.00 -16.65 3.36
CA LYS A 22 -3.69 -17.84 4.17
C LYS A 22 -4.59 -17.94 5.40
N ALA A 23 -4.77 -16.83 6.12
CA ALA A 23 -5.65 -16.81 7.29
C ALA A 23 -7.10 -17.18 6.95
N LEU A 24 -7.61 -16.79 5.77
CA LEU A 24 -8.94 -17.21 5.32
C LEU A 24 -8.98 -18.70 4.98
N LEU A 25 -7.96 -19.23 4.29
CA LEU A 25 -7.86 -20.65 3.95
C LEU A 25 -7.74 -21.52 5.22
N ASP A 26 -6.93 -21.10 6.19
CA ASP A 26 -6.74 -21.79 7.48
C ASP A 26 -8.03 -21.82 8.31
N GLN A 27 -8.90 -20.83 8.15
CA GLN A 27 -10.25 -20.80 8.72
C GLN A 27 -11.28 -21.61 7.93
N GLY A 28 -10.84 -22.34 6.90
CA GLY A 28 -11.71 -23.19 6.09
C GLY A 28 -12.58 -22.41 5.08
N HIS A 29 -12.21 -21.19 4.71
CA HIS A 29 -12.90 -20.45 3.67
C HIS A 29 -12.40 -20.86 2.29
N GLU A 30 -13.29 -20.84 1.29
CA GLU A 30 -12.95 -21.01 -0.11
C GLU A 30 -12.55 -19.64 -0.69
N VAL A 31 -11.29 -19.49 -1.09
CA VAL A 31 -10.76 -18.21 -1.56
C VAL A 31 -10.62 -18.22 -3.08
N HIS A 32 -11.33 -17.30 -3.75
CA HIS A 32 -11.28 -17.07 -5.19
C HIS A 32 -10.50 -15.78 -5.48
N THR A 33 -9.39 -15.87 -6.20
CA THR A 33 -8.64 -14.72 -6.67
C THR A 33 -9.02 -14.40 -8.10
N ILE A 34 -9.39 -13.13 -8.37
CA ILE A 34 -9.83 -12.65 -9.69
C ILE A 34 -8.90 -11.52 -10.12
N ALA A 35 -7.98 -11.82 -11.00
CA ALA A 35 -6.96 -10.88 -11.49
C ALA A 35 -6.43 -11.34 -12.85
N PRO A 36 -5.78 -10.46 -13.64
CA PRO A 36 -4.98 -10.87 -14.78
C PRO A 36 -3.91 -11.88 -14.40
N VAL A 37 -3.68 -12.86 -15.26
CA VAL A 37 -2.59 -13.83 -15.08
C VAL A 37 -1.24 -13.12 -15.21
N ASP A 38 -0.36 -13.32 -14.25
CA ASP A 38 1.02 -12.88 -14.23
C ASP A 38 1.93 -13.94 -13.58
N ASP A 39 3.23 -13.65 -13.47
CA ASP A 39 4.24 -14.59 -12.94
C ASP A 39 3.96 -15.06 -11.50
N TYR A 40 3.09 -14.38 -10.76
CA TYR A 40 2.74 -14.71 -9.37
C TYR A 40 1.44 -15.53 -9.23
N THR A 41 0.73 -15.75 -10.33
CA THR A 41 -0.57 -16.47 -10.30
C THR A 41 -0.41 -17.90 -9.80
N HIS A 42 0.67 -18.60 -10.18
CA HIS A 42 0.90 -19.98 -9.75
C HIS A 42 1.06 -20.08 -8.22
N HIS A 43 1.70 -19.11 -7.56
CA HIS A 43 1.83 -19.10 -6.10
C HIS A 43 0.48 -18.99 -5.37
N LEU A 44 -0.50 -18.28 -5.96
CA LEU A 44 -1.85 -18.21 -5.40
C LEU A 44 -2.57 -19.54 -5.50
N ILE A 45 -2.41 -20.24 -6.62
CA ILE A 45 -2.99 -21.57 -6.85
C ILE A 45 -2.35 -22.61 -5.94
N GLU A 46 -1.02 -22.61 -5.81
CA GLU A 46 -0.27 -23.49 -4.91
C GLU A 46 -0.66 -23.30 -3.43
N ALA A 47 -1.01 -22.09 -3.06
CA ALA A 47 -1.50 -21.77 -1.71
C ALA A 47 -2.94 -22.26 -1.45
N GLY A 48 -3.66 -22.76 -2.47
CA GLY A 48 -5.02 -23.28 -2.34
C GLY A 48 -6.12 -22.33 -2.85
N CYS A 49 -5.79 -21.22 -3.49
CA CYS A 49 -6.78 -20.34 -4.09
C CYS A 49 -7.31 -20.89 -5.42
N GLN A 50 -8.57 -20.63 -5.71
CA GLN A 50 -9.14 -20.81 -7.06
C GLN A 50 -8.95 -19.51 -7.85
N HIS A 51 -8.05 -19.54 -8.84
CA HIS A 51 -7.77 -18.34 -9.65
C HIS A 51 -8.70 -18.23 -10.86
N HIS A 52 -9.22 -17.04 -11.11
CA HIS A 52 -10.00 -16.67 -12.29
C HIS A 52 -9.31 -15.54 -13.03
N ASN A 53 -8.91 -15.81 -14.27
CA ASN A 53 -8.36 -14.79 -15.13
C ASN A 53 -9.44 -13.78 -15.54
N VAL A 54 -9.08 -12.51 -15.59
CA VAL A 54 -9.90 -11.41 -16.08
C VAL A 54 -9.05 -10.43 -16.86
N TYR A 55 -9.54 -9.95 -17.99
CA TYR A 55 -8.82 -8.91 -18.72
C TYR A 55 -9.04 -7.54 -18.09
N MET A 56 -8.03 -7.03 -17.42
CA MET A 56 -8.09 -5.71 -16.76
C MET A 56 -6.90 -4.84 -17.16
N ASP A 57 -7.15 -3.84 -18.00
CA ASP A 57 -6.15 -2.84 -18.33
C ASP A 57 -5.93 -1.92 -17.11
N SER A 58 -4.76 -2.01 -16.49
CA SER A 58 -4.40 -1.17 -15.34
C SER A 58 -4.08 0.29 -15.71
N ARG A 59 -3.95 0.58 -17.01
CA ARG A 59 -3.48 1.87 -17.54
C ARG A 59 -4.50 2.47 -18.51
N GLY A 60 -5.28 3.44 -18.06
CA GLY A 60 -6.17 4.22 -18.93
C GLY A 60 -7.66 4.02 -18.68
N ALA A 61 -8.45 4.92 -19.24
CA ALA A 61 -9.91 4.89 -19.27
C ALA A 61 -10.35 4.65 -20.73
N ASN A 62 -10.97 3.52 -20.98
CA ASN A 62 -11.59 3.19 -22.27
C ASN A 62 -12.97 2.61 -22.00
N LEU A 63 -14.00 3.36 -22.33
CA LEU A 63 -15.38 3.05 -21.99
C LEU A 63 -15.80 1.64 -22.50
N ILE A 64 -15.38 1.26 -23.69
CA ILE A 64 -15.76 -0.04 -24.28
C ILE A 64 -15.09 -1.18 -23.49
N LYS A 65 -13.79 -1.05 -23.19
CA LYS A 65 -13.06 -2.05 -22.37
C LYS A 65 -13.59 -2.09 -20.93
N ASP A 66 -14.00 -0.97 -20.38
CA ASP A 66 -14.52 -0.87 -19.02
C ASP A 66 -15.94 -1.49 -18.94
N MET A 67 -16.77 -1.33 -19.97
CA MET A 67 -18.05 -2.05 -20.08
C MET A 67 -17.86 -3.57 -20.24
N ALA A 68 -16.90 -3.99 -21.06
CA ALA A 68 -16.56 -5.41 -21.20
C ALA A 68 -16.09 -6.01 -19.86
N LEU A 69 -15.31 -5.27 -19.09
CA LEU A 69 -14.86 -5.68 -17.74
C LEU A 69 -16.04 -5.88 -16.78
N ILE A 70 -17.07 -5.02 -16.81
CA ILE A 70 -18.27 -5.22 -15.98
C ILE A 70 -18.97 -6.54 -16.32
N LEU A 71 -19.12 -6.83 -17.61
CA LEU A 71 -19.78 -8.06 -18.07
C LEU A 71 -18.95 -9.31 -17.71
N GLU A 72 -17.63 -9.25 -17.89
CA GLU A 72 -16.72 -10.34 -17.56
C GLU A 72 -16.72 -10.64 -16.07
N LEU A 73 -16.58 -9.59 -15.21
CA LEU A 73 -16.68 -9.74 -13.76
C LEU A 73 -18.05 -10.27 -13.34
N GLY A 74 -19.13 -9.76 -13.91
CA GLY A 74 -20.49 -10.26 -13.67
C GLY A 74 -20.64 -11.76 -14.00
N SER A 75 -20.06 -12.20 -15.12
CA SER A 75 -20.06 -13.62 -15.52
C SER A 75 -19.27 -14.48 -14.51
N ILE A 76 -18.09 -14.01 -14.07
CA ILE A 76 -17.27 -14.71 -13.06
C ILE A 76 -18.03 -14.78 -11.73
N TYR A 77 -18.59 -13.67 -11.25
CA TYR A 77 -19.34 -13.63 -9.99
C TYR A 77 -20.57 -14.53 -10.02
N ASN A 78 -21.32 -14.56 -11.12
CA ASN A 78 -22.47 -15.43 -11.27
C ASN A 78 -22.11 -16.94 -11.27
N ARG A 79 -20.93 -17.28 -11.80
CA ARG A 79 -20.39 -18.65 -11.81
C ARG A 79 -19.86 -19.06 -10.44
N VAL A 80 -19.07 -18.19 -9.77
CA VAL A 80 -18.44 -18.46 -8.47
C VAL A 80 -19.45 -18.40 -7.34
N LYS A 81 -20.39 -17.44 -7.41
CA LYS A 81 -21.38 -17.14 -6.36
C LYS A 81 -20.70 -16.92 -5.00
N PRO A 82 -19.80 -15.93 -4.89
CA PRO A 82 -19.14 -15.65 -3.62
C PRO A 82 -20.12 -15.08 -2.61
N ASP A 83 -19.90 -15.40 -1.33
CA ASP A 83 -20.67 -14.84 -0.22
C ASP A 83 -20.32 -13.37 0.03
N VAL A 84 -19.06 -12.98 -0.27
CA VAL A 84 -18.56 -11.61 -0.18
C VAL A 84 -17.45 -11.38 -1.19
N ILE A 85 -17.38 -10.16 -1.74
CA ILE A 85 -16.32 -9.74 -2.66
C ILE A 85 -15.52 -8.61 -2.05
N LEU A 86 -14.18 -8.76 -2.06
CA LEU A 86 -13.23 -7.74 -1.64
C LEU A 86 -12.60 -7.10 -2.88
N HIS A 87 -12.90 -5.84 -3.12
CA HIS A 87 -12.33 -5.09 -4.23
C HIS A 87 -11.17 -4.21 -3.78
N TYR A 88 -10.14 -4.17 -4.62
CA TYR A 88 -8.99 -3.29 -4.43
C TYR A 88 -8.69 -2.57 -5.74
N THR A 89 -8.07 -1.41 -5.67
CA THR A 89 -7.78 -0.53 -6.80
C THR A 89 -9.03 0.03 -7.49
N ILE A 90 -8.82 1.01 -8.39
CA ILE A 90 -9.92 1.83 -8.94
C ILE A 90 -10.93 1.00 -9.75
N LYS A 91 -10.45 0.15 -10.68
CA LYS A 91 -11.35 -0.58 -11.59
C LYS A 91 -12.21 -1.62 -10.89
N PRO A 92 -11.68 -2.52 -10.04
CA PRO A 92 -12.51 -3.39 -9.21
C PRO A 92 -13.47 -2.60 -8.31
N ASN A 93 -13.00 -1.56 -7.63
CA ASN A 93 -13.85 -0.74 -6.75
C ASN A 93 -15.04 -0.11 -7.49
N VAL A 94 -14.87 0.30 -8.74
CA VAL A 94 -15.95 0.93 -9.53
C VAL A 94 -16.74 -0.13 -10.31
N TYR A 95 -16.08 -0.83 -11.22
CA TYR A 95 -16.76 -1.71 -12.18
C TYR A 95 -17.14 -3.06 -11.56
N GLY A 96 -16.29 -3.60 -10.68
CA GLY A 96 -16.61 -4.81 -9.92
C GLY A 96 -17.79 -4.60 -8.98
N THR A 97 -17.86 -3.44 -8.33
CA THR A 97 -19.02 -3.09 -7.49
C THR A 97 -20.31 -3.00 -8.30
N LEU A 98 -20.28 -2.41 -9.48
CA LEU A 98 -21.47 -2.35 -10.36
C LEU A 98 -21.89 -3.74 -10.79
N ALA A 99 -20.96 -4.62 -11.19
CA ALA A 99 -21.24 -5.99 -11.56
C ALA A 99 -21.85 -6.78 -10.38
N ALA A 100 -21.30 -6.64 -9.17
CA ALA A 100 -21.80 -7.29 -7.97
C ALA A 100 -23.20 -6.80 -7.55
N ALA A 101 -23.46 -5.50 -7.72
CA ALA A 101 -24.75 -4.89 -7.39
C ALA A 101 -25.91 -5.51 -8.19
N PHE A 102 -25.70 -5.79 -9.49
CA PHE A 102 -26.70 -6.47 -10.32
C PHE A 102 -27.01 -7.89 -9.81
N LEU A 103 -26.03 -8.56 -9.20
CA LEU A 103 -26.16 -9.92 -8.66
C LEU A 103 -26.55 -9.93 -7.17
N ARG A 104 -26.67 -8.76 -6.55
CA ARG A 104 -26.94 -8.58 -5.11
C ARG A 104 -25.91 -9.26 -4.21
N ILE A 105 -24.64 -9.32 -4.65
CA ILE A 105 -23.56 -9.91 -3.86
C ILE A 105 -22.93 -8.79 -3.01
N PRO A 106 -22.76 -8.98 -1.70
CA PRO A 106 -22.16 -7.98 -0.83
C PRO A 106 -20.70 -7.71 -1.18
N VAL A 107 -20.32 -6.45 -1.07
CA VAL A 107 -18.99 -5.96 -1.46
C VAL A 107 -18.36 -5.16 -0.35
N ILE A 108 -17.05 -5.39 -0.12
CA ILE A 108 -16.17 -4.54 0.66
C ILE A 108 -15.15 -3.91 -0.29
N ASN A 109 -15.20 -2.59 -0.43
CA ASN A 109 -14.26 -1.85 -1.27
C ASN A 109 -13.06 -1.34 -0.46
N ASN A 110 -11.87 -1.32 -1.08
CA ASN A 110 -10.64 -0.79 -0.48
C ASN A 110 -10.04 0.30 -1.36
N VAL A 111 -10.03 1.52 -0.84
CA VAL A 111 -9.40 2.66 -1.48
C VAL A 111 -7.94 2.74 -1.03
N CYS A 112 -7.05 2.13 -1.82
CA CYS A 112 -5.60 2.03 -1.53
C CYS A 112 -4.81 3.32 -1.85
N GLY A 113 -5.50 4.42 -2.04
CA GLY A 113 -4.98 5.72 -2.45
C GLY A 113 -5.68 6.21 -3.71
N LEU A 114 -5.78 7.51 -3.86
CA LEU A 114 -6.57 8.12 -4.94
C LEU A 114 -5.78 8.30 -6.24
N GLY A 115 -4.47 8.08 -6.20
CA GLY A 115 -3.59 8.33 -7.33
C GLY A 115 -3.64 9.79 -7.80
N THR A 116 -3.09 10.03 -8.99
CA THR A 116 -3.00 11.39 -9.56
C THR A 116 -4.31 11.89 -10.16
N VAL A 117 -5.32 11.04 -10.32
CA VAL A 117 -6.61 11.38 -10.94
C VAL A 117 -7.33 12.46 -10.14
N PHE A 118 -7.23 12.42 -8.80
CA PHE A 118 -7.86 13.42 -7.93
C PHE A 118 -7.01 14.69 -7.73
N LEU A 119 -5.71 14.64 -8.08
CA LEU A 119 -4.79 15.78 -7.90
C LEU A 119 -4.88 16.80 -9.04
N LYS A 120 -5.09 16.34 -10.27
CA LYS A 120 -4.93 17.17 -11.48
C LYS A 120 -6.18 17.93 -11.90
N GLY A 121 -7.34 17.65 -11.30
CA GLY A 121 -8.60 18.22 -11.80
C GLY A 121 -8.91 17.79 -13.24
N GLY A 122 -9.78 18.51 -13.92
CA GLY A 122 -10.16 18.28 -15.32
C GLY A 122 -11.23 17.20 -15.50
N ILE A 123 -11.60 16.96 -16.77
CA ILE A 123 -12.73 16.09 -17.16
C ILE A 123 -12.56 14.66 -16.62
N VAL A 124 -11.34 14.10 -16.63
CA VAL A 124 -11.07 12.75 -16.14
C VAL A 124 -11.36 12.63 -14.65
N SER A 125 -11.01 13.66 -13.87
CA SER A 125 -11.31 13.69 -12.44
C SER A 125 -12.82 13.78 -12.17
N ILE A 126 -13.55 14.55 -12.96
CA ILE A 126 -15.00 14.68 -12.85
C ILE A 126 -15.69 13.34 -13.16
N ILE A 127 -15.27 12.67 -14.23
CA ILE A 127 -15.78 11.35 -14.61
C ILE A 127 -15.49 10.33 -13.51
N ALA A 128 -14.27 10.29 -12.99
CA ALA A 128 -13.92 9.39 -11.91
C ALA A 128 -14.75 9.64 -10.64
N GLN A 129 -14.96 10.90 -10.26
CA GLN A 129 -15.82 11.25 -9.11
C GLN A 129 -17.28 10.82 -9.34
N LEU A 130 -17.80 10.99 -10.55
CA LEU A 130 -19.15 10.55 -10.89
C LEU A 130 -19.29 9.02 -10.80
N LEU A 131 -18.30 8.29 -11.34
CA LEU A 131 -18.26 6.82 -11.26
C LEU A 131 -18.19 6.34 -9.82
N TYR A 132 -17.35 6.95 -8.97
CA TYR A 132 -17.31 6.66 -7.54
C TYR A 132 -18.65 6.97 -6.86
N LYS A 133 -19.25 8.12 -7.15
CA LYS A 133 -20.54 8.52 -6.57
C LYS A 133 -21.68 7.55 -6.90
N ILE A 134 -21.66 6.94 -8.10
CA ILE A 134 -22.64 5.94 -8.50
C ILE A 134 -22.34 4.60 -7.84
N SER A 135 -21.09 4.09 -7.99
CA SER A 135 -20.73 2.75 -7.56
C SER A 135 -20.67 2.62 -6.01
N PHE A 136 -20.21 3.66 -5.30
CA PHE A 136 -20.04 3.61 -3.85
C PHE A 136 -21.32 3.75 -3.01
N ARG A 137 -22.48 3.75 -3.67
CA ARG A 137 -23.77 3.55 -2.99
C ARG A 137 -24.02 2.10 -2.61
N PHE A 138 -23.42 1.15 -3.35
CA PHE A 138 -23.71 -0.29 -3.25
C PHE A 138 -22.85 -1.05 -2.24
N PRO A 139 -21.56 -0.73 -2.00
CA PRO A 139 -20.77 -1.50 -1.04
C PRO A 139 -21.42 -1.54 0.35
N ALA A 140 -21.27 -2.67 1.01
CA ALA A 140 -21.63 -2.82 2.41
C ALA A 140 -20.65 -2.06 3.32
N LYS A 141 -19.36 -2.07 2.97
CA LYS A 141 -18.29 -1.36 3.69
C LYS A 141 -17.25 -0.80 2.69
N VAL A 142 -16.65 0.34 3.03
CA VAL A 142 -15.55 0.94 2.27
C VAL A 142 -14.39 1.26 3.20
N PHE A 143 -13.26 0.63 3.00
CA PHE A 143 -12.03 0.91 3.72
C PHE A 143 -11.18 1.95 3.00
N PHE A 144 -10.65 2.89 3.75
CA PHE A 144 -9.66 3.87 3.31
C PHE A 144 -8.34 3.67 4.04
N GLN A 145 -7.23 3.93 3.37
CA GLN A 145 -5.91 3.76 3.98
C GLN A 145 -5.42 4.99 4.74
N ASN A 146 -6.09 6.13 4.61
CA ASN A 146 -5.80 7.34 5.37
C ASN A 146 -7.07 8.18 5.59
N SER A 147 -7.05 8.99 6.64
CA SER A 147 -8.20 9.82 7.05
C SER A 147 -8.49 10.96 6.07
N GLU A 148 -7.49 11.49 5.37
CA GLU A 148 -7.68 12.58 4.44
C GLU A 148 -8.41 12.14 3.17
N ASP A 149 -8.04 10.98 2.60
CA ASP A 149 -8.75 10.39 1.47
C ASP A 149 -10.19 10.02 1.86
N MET A 150 -10.39 9.47 3.06
CA MET A 150 -11.74 9.18 3.59
C MET A 150 -12.57 10.46 3.71
N LYS A 151 -12.02 11.49 4.35
CA LYS A 151 -12.69 12.79 4.51
C LYS A 151 -13.03 13.42 3.16
N LEU A 152 -12.10 13.40 2.20
CA LEU A 152 -12.32 13.90 0.85
C LEU A 152 -13.54 13.24 0.18
N PHE A 153 -13.71 11.91 0.36
CA PHE A 153 -14.84 11.19 -0.22
C PHE A 153 -16.16 11.51 0.47
N ILE A 154 -16.15 11.67 1.79
CA ILE A 154 -17.34 12.08 2.57
C ILE A 154 -17.75 13.51 2.18
N ASP A 155 -16.81 14.46 2.22
CA ASP A 155 -17.07 15.88 1.94
C ASP A 155 -17.62 16.08 0.51
N LYS A 156 -17.11 15.32 -0.45
CA LYS A 156 -17.59 15.31 -1.84
C LYS A 156 -18.87 14.47 -2.06
N LYS A 157 -19.40 13.87 -1.00
CA LYS A 157 -20.58 12.98 -1.06
C LYS A 157 -20.43 11.84 -2.08
N LEU A 158 -19.22 11.28 -2.18
CA LEU A 158 -18.91 10.14 -3.06
C LEU A 158 -19.24 8.80 -2.38
N VAL A 159 -19.29 8.77 -1.05
CA VAL A 159 -19.61 7.60 -0.22
C VAL A 159 -20.47 8.03 0.97
N PRO A 160 -21.41 7.19 1.43
CA PRO A 160 -22.11 7.41 2.71
C PRO A 160 -21.14 7.29 3.91
N ALA A 161 -21.25 8.20 4.87
CA ALA A 161 -20.32 8.26 6.01
C ALA A 161 -20.43 7.06 6.97
N ASP A 162 -21.60 6.43 7.03
CA ASP A 162 -21.88 5.25 7.85
C ASP A 162 -21.22 3.95 7.30
N LYS A 163 -20.75 3.97 6.06
CA LYS A 163 -20.12 2.81 5.42
C LYS A 163 -18.59 2.83 5.43
N VAL A 164 -17.96 3.90 5.92
CA VAL A 164 -16.51 4.08 5.80
C VAL A 164 -15.77 3.74 7.09
N GLU A 165 -14.55 3.21 6.93
CA GLU A 165 -13.65 2.93 8.04
C GLU A 165 -12.18 3.07 7.57
N ILE A 166 -11.27 3.36 8.51
CA ILE A 166 -9.83 3.40 8.24
C ILE A 166 -9.22 2.00 8.42
N LEU A 167 -8.45 1.60 7.41
CA LEU A 167 -7.62 0.41 7.43
C LEU A 167 -6.15 0.84 7.35
N PRO A 168 -5.25 0.38 8.24
CA PRO A 168 -3.85 0.79 8.23
C PRO A 168 -3.08 0.11 7.06
N GLY A 169 -3.35 0.57 5.84
CA GLY A 169 -2.77 0.01 4.63
C GLY A 169 -3.18 -1.44 4.35
N SER A 170 -2.24 -2.23 3.85
CA SER A 170 -2.41 -3.69 3.69
C SER A 170 -2.02 -4.48 4.94
N GLY A 171 -1.61 -3.78 5.99
CA GLY A 171 -0.92 -4.38 7.12
C GLY A 171 0.53 -4.77 6.78
N ILE A 172 1.32 -5.03 7.80
CA ILE A 172 2.66 -5.57 7.65
C ILE A 172 2.88 -6.71 8.63
N ASP A 173 3.45 -7.81 8.14
CA ASP A 173 3.88 -8.91 9.00
C ASP A 173 5.16 -8.50 9.74
N VAL A 174 4.98 -8.02 10.96
CA VAL A 174 6.09 -7.54 11.79
C VAL A 174 7.09 -8.64 12.15
N SER A 175 6.69 -9.92 12.09
CA SER A 175 7.58 -11.05 12.38
C SER A 175 8.57 -11.30 11.25
N GLN A 176 8.21 -11.03 10.02
CA GLN A 176 9.10 -11.17 8.84
C GLN A 176 10.10 -10.02 8.71
N PHE A 177 9.81 -8.87 9.33
CA PHE A 177 10.66 -7.68 9.30
C PHE A 177 11.31 -7.46 10.67
N THR A 178 12.23 -8.36 11.04
CA THR A 178 12.97 -8.26 12.31
C THR A 178 14.18 -7.33 12.15
N PRO A 179 14.33 -6.29 12.99
CA PRO A 179 15.48 -5.41 12.94
C PRO A 179 16.79 -6.21 13.15
N ALA A 180 17.79 -5.95 12.31
CA ALA A 180 19.13 -6.46 12.57
C ALA A 180 19.77 -5.75 13.79
N PRO A 181 20.72 -6.36 14.47
CA PRO A 181 21.51 -5.67 15.49
C PRO A 181 22.07 -4.37 14.91
N PHE A 182 22.01 -3.30 15.71
CA PHE A 182 22.49 -2.00 15.25
C PHE A 182 23.97 -2.08 14.88
N LYS A 183 24.26 -1.57 13.67
CA LYS A 183 25.62 -1.44 13.15
C LYS A 183 25.81 -0.01 12.64
N GLN A 184 26.78 0.67 13.21
CA GLN A 184 27.13 2.00 12.70
C GLN A 184 27.94 1.86 11.42
N ASN A 185 27.42 2.42 10.33
CA ASN A 185 28.14 2.47 9.07
C ASN A 185 29.31 3.46 9.12
N LYS A 186 30.41 3.14 8.46
CA LYS A 186 31.56 4.08 8.33
C LYS A 186 31.19 5.33 7.51
N VAL A 187 30.29 5.16 6.55
CA VAL A 187 29.75 6.23 5.71
C VAL A 187 28.24 6.16 5.79
N PHE A 188 27.60 7.27 6.17
CA PHE A 188 26.15 7.33 6.32
C PHE A 188 25.45 6.97 5.00
N THR A 189 24.47 6.10 5.06
CA THR A 189 23.78 5.57 3.89
C THR A 189 22.30 5.91 3.88
N PHE A 190 21.88 6.70 2.90
CA PHE A 190 20.48 6.96 2.60
C PHE A 190 19.99 5.98 1.53
N LEU A 191 18.83 5.38 1.74
CA LEU A 191 18.22 4.45 0.79
C LEU A 191 16.81 4.94 0.41
N LEU A 192 16.54 5.05 -0.90
CA LEU A 192 15.20 5.24 -1.43
C LEU A 192 14.70 3.94 -2.07
N VAL A 193 13.57 3.44 -1.56
CA VAL A 193 12.95 2.19 -2.06
C VAL A 193 11.61 2.52 -2.72
N SER A 194 11.56 2.47 -4.04
CA SER A 194 10.32 2.64 -4.81
C SER A 194 10.50 2.31 -6.29
N ARG A 195 9.40 2.22 -7.05
CA ARG A 195 9.47 2.30 -8.51
C ARG A 195 10.03 3.65 -8.93
N LEU A 196 10.89 3.68 -9.95
CA LEU A 196 11.52 4.93 -10.41
C LEU A 196 10.56 5.73 -11.32
N ILE A 197 9.58 6.36 -10.69
CA ILE A 197 8.60 7.25 -11.33
C ILE A 197 8.58 8.61 -10.63
N LEU A 198 8.21 9.66 -11.37
CA LEU A 198 8.21 11.05 -10.87
C LEU A 198 7.38 11.24 -9.60
N ASP A 199 6.25 10.53 -9.48
CA ASP A 199 5.35 10.66 -8.33
C ASP A 199 5.96 10.18 -7.00
N LYS A 200 7.09 9.47 -7.06
CA LYS A 200 7.85 9.03 -5.89
C LYS A 200 8.92 10.04 -5.43
N GLY A 201 8.97 11.20 -6.08
CA GLY A 201 9.90 12.27 -5.71
C GLY A 201 11.37 11.97 -6.00
N ILE A 202 11.62 11.09 -7.01
CA ILE A 202 13.00 10.71 -7.36
C ILE A 202 13.80 11.92 -7.83
N MET A 203 13.17 12.88 -8.52
CA MET A 203 13.83 14.10 -8.98
C MET A 203 14.27 14.96 -7.80
N GLU A 204 13.39 15.13 -6.82
CA GLU A 204 13.67 15.88 -5.58
C GLU A 204 14.77 15.19 -4.76
N TYR A 205 14.77 13.86 -4.72
CA TYR A 205 15.84 13.11 -4.06
C TYR A 205 17.20 13.35 -4.72
N VAL A 206 17.26 13.24 -6.05
CA VAL A 206 18.51 13.47 -6.81
C VAL A 206 19.01 14.91 -6.64
N GLU A 207 18.10 15.88 -6.68
CA GLU A 207 18.47 17.29 -6.48
C GLU A 207 18.94 17.55 -5.04
N ALA A 208 18.26 17.01 -4.05
CA ALA A 208 18.71 17.08 -2.65
C ALA A 208 20.10 16.46 -2.47
N VAL A 209 20.39 15.34 -3.16
CA VAL A 209 21.74 14.74 -3.16
C VAL A 209 22.78 15.68 -3.78
N ARG A 210 22.46 16.37 -4.88
CA ARG A 210 23.37 17.37 -5.48
C ARG A 210 23.68 18.50 -4.50
N ILE A 211 22.67 19.01 -3.82
CA ILE A 211 22.83 20.05 -2.80
C ILE A 211 23.76 19.56 -1.68
N LEU A 212 23.53 18.37 -1.13
CA LEU A 212 24.36 17.79 -0.08
C LEU A 212 25.81 17.58 -0.51
N LYS A 213 26.02 17.05 -1.74
CA LYS A 213 27.36 16.87 -2.28
C LYS A 213 28.09 18.19 -2.52
N ALA A 214 27.40 19.23 -2.99
CA ALA A 214 27.95 20.56 -3.13
C ALA A 214 28.39 21.18 -1.77
N GLN A 215 27.73 20.78 -0.67
CA GLN A 215 28.11 21.11 0.70
C GLN A 215 29.25 20.25 1.26
N GLY A 216 29.84 19.35 0.47
CA GLY A 216 30.93 18.48 0.89
C GLY A 216 30.51 17.30 1.76
N ILE A 217 29.23 16.93 1.77
CA ILE A 217 28.71 15.82 2.59
C ILE A 217 29.20 14.49 2.01
N ASN A 218 29.87 13.71 2.86
CA ASN A 218 30.31 12.35 2.56
C ASN A 218 29.28 11.34 3.03
N ALA A 219 28.32 10.98 2.18
CA ALA A 219 27.32 9.96 2.40
C ALA A 219 27.07 9.13 1.13
N LYS A 220 26.50 7.93 1.29
CA LYS A 220 26.00 7.11 0.19
C LYS A 220 24.54 7.42 -0.05
N PHE A 221 24.17 7.53 -1.32
CA PHE A 221 22.79 7.82 -1.74
C PHE A 221 22.36 6.74 -2.71
N GLN A 222 21.44 5.87 -2.28
CA GLN A 222 21.06 4.65 -2.97
C GLN A 222 19.62 4.71 -3.47
N LEU A 223 19.41 4.14 -4.66
CA LEU A 223 18.09 3.92 -5.26
C LEU A 223 17.87 2.42 -5.46
N LEU A 224 16.79 1.89 -4.89
CA LEU A 224 16.36 0.50 -5.05
C LEU A 224 14.94 0.46 -5.61
N GLY A 225 14.74 -0.24 -6.72
CA GLY A 225 13.43 -0.48 -7.31
C GLY A 225 13.42 -0.54 -8.83
N ALA A 226 12.30 -0.94 -9.38
CA ALA A 226 12.18 -1.15 -10.81
C ALA A 226 12.22 0.16 -11.61
N LYS A 227 13.00 0.18 -12.67
CA LYS A 227 12.91 1.17 -13.75
C LYS A 227 11.60 0.90 -14.52
N ASP A 228 10.76 1.91 -14.72
CA ASP A 228 9.49 1.80 -15.48
C ASP A 228 9.34 2.92 -16.51
N PRO A 229 10.20 2.93 -17.56
CA PRO A 229 10.23 4.00 -18.55
C PRO A 229 8.96 4.06 -19.43
N VAL A 230 8.19 2.97 -19.48
CA VAL A 230 6.92 2.87 -20.21
C VAL A 230 5.76 3.53 -19.44
N HIS A 231 5.91 3.70 -18.14
CA HIS A 231 4.93 4.41 -17.33
C HIS A 231 4.87 5.89 -17.76
N LYS A 232 3.67 6.49 -17.83
CA LYS A 232 3.49 7.90 -18.22
C LYS A 232 4.33 8.90 -17.40
N ARG A 233 4.67 8.53 -16.18
CA ARG A 233 5.51 9.28 -15.27
C ARG A 233 6.81 8.55 -14.92
N GLY A 234 7.20 7.57 -15.75
CA GLY A 234 8.47 6.87 -15.63
C GLY A 234 9.64 7.80 -15.94
N ILE A 235 10.74 7.60 -15.23
CA ILE A 235 11.99 8.30 -15.51
C ILE A 235 12.70 7.54 -16.62
N GLN A 236 13.19 8.27 -17.63
CA GLN A 236 13.86 7.69 -18.78
C GLN A 236 15.19 7.04 -18.36
N LEU A 237 15.58 5.98 -19.05
CA LEU A 237 16.75 5.19 -18.68
C LEU A 237 18.04 5.99 -18.76
N ASP A 238 18.21 6.80 -19.81
CA ASP A 238 19.36 7.68 -20.02
C ASP A 238 19.55 8.70 -18.89
N VAL A 239 18.43 9.21 -18.33
CA VAL A 239 18.45 10.11 -17.18
C VAL A 239 18.97 9.39 -15.94
N ILE A 240 18.49 8.18 -15.67
CA ILE A 240 18.97 7.38 -14.52
C ILE A 240 20.45 7.04 -14.71
N ASP A 241 20.84 6.64 -15.91
CA ASP A 241 22.21 6.26 -16.22
C ASP A 241 23.17 7.47 -16.13
N SER A 242 22.70 8.70 -16.43
CA SER A 242 23.48 9.93 -16.21
C SER A 242 23.77 10.15 -14.73
N TRP A 243 22.79 10.00 -13.84
CA TRP A 243 22.98 10.15 -12.41
C TRP A 243 23.97 9.15 -11.81
N ILE A 244 23.94 7.92 -12.31
CA ILE A 244 24.90 6.86 -11.92
C ILE A 244 26.30 7.24 -12.39
N LYS A 245 26.45 7.63 -13.67
CA LYS A 245 27.72 8.02 -14.27
C LYS A 245 28.35 9.26 -13.63
N GLU A 246 27.50 10.22 -13.23
CA GLU A 246 27.92 11.42 -12.49
C GLU A 246 28.25 11.09 -11.02
N GLY A 247 28.00 9.85 -10.57
CA GLY A 247 28.21 9.44 -9.19
C GLY A 247 27.25 10.11 -8.20
N ILE A 248 26.10 10.62 -8.65
CA ILE A 248 25.10 11.25 -7.77
C ILE A 248 24.44 10.21 -6.89
N VAL A 249 24.00 9.08 -7.49
CA VAL A 249 23.36 7.98 -6.79
C VAL A 249 23.96 6.64 -7.19
N GLU A 250 23.85 5.66 -6.28
CA GLU A 250 24.11 4.24 -6.52
C GLU A 250 22.78 3.53 -6.79
N TYR A 251 22.61 2.95 -7.97
CA TYR A 251 21.42 2.19 -8.32
C TYR A 251 21.62 0.70 -8.02
N LEU A 252 20.82 0.16 -7.13
CA LEU A 252 20.93 -1.21 -6.61
C LEU A 252 20.07 -2.24 -7.39
N GLY A 253 19.37 -1.79 -8.45
CA GLY A 253 18.48 -2.67 -9.20
C GLY A 253 17.10 -2.82 -8.58
N LYS A 254 16.44 -3.95 -8.84
CA LYS A 254 15.16 -4.34 -8.25
C LYS A 254 15.34 -5.63 -7.42
N THR A 255 14.54 -5.79 -6.40
CA THR A 255 14.51 -7.01 -5.58
C THR A 255 13.08 -7.32 -5.15
N ASP A 256 12.81 -8.57 -4.86
CA ASP A 256 11.58 -9.02 -4.19
C ASP A 256 11.75 -9.06 -2.66
N ASP A 257 12.98 -8.95 -2.15
CA ASP A 257 13.28 -8.85 -0.72
C ASP A 257 14.14 -7.62 -0.41
N VAL A 258 13.52 -6.63 0.21
CA VAL A 258 14.17 -5.35 0.54
C VAL A 258 14.88 -5.35 1.91
N ARG A 259 14.70 -6.42 2.71
CA ARG A 259 15.11 -6.44 4.12
C ARG A 259 16.60 -6.21 4.34
N SER A 260 17.45 -6.87 3.56
CA SER A 260 18.89 -6.69 3.66
C SER A 260 19.32 -5.26 3.32
N TYR A 261 18.77 -4.70 2.25
CA TYR A 261 19.09 -3.33 1.81
C TYR A 261 18.65 -2.27 2.84
N ILE A 262 17.45 -2.44 3.41
CA ILE A 262 16.95 -1.54 4.45
C ILE A 262 17.78 -1.70 5.72
N ASN A 263 18.15 -2.92 6.11
CA ASN A 263 19.00 -3.15 7.28
C ASN A 263 20.39 -2.53 7.13
N ASP A 264 20.94 -2.48 5.93
CA ASP A 264 22.26 -1.88 5.66
C ASP A 264 22.21 -0.34 5.54
N ALA A 265 21.03 0.25 5.40
CA ALA A 265 20.86 1.71 5.38
C ALA A 265 20.81 2.31 6.80
N ASP A 266 21.24 3.56 6.94
CA ASP A 266 21.10 4.36 8.17
C ASP A 266 19.78 5.12 8.20
N CYS A 267 19.22 5.47 7.04
CA CYS A 267 17.96 6.19 6.90
C CYS A 267 17.27 5.82 5.59
N VAL A 268 15.96 5.64 5.64
CA VAL A 268 15.13 5.46 4.43
C VAL A 268 14.48 6.78 4.05
N VAL A 269 14.53 7.11 2.75
CA VAL A 269 14.00 8.37 2.22
C VAL A 269 12.92 8.08 1.18
N LEU A 270 11.75 8.72 1.29
CA LEU A 270 10.69 8.62 0.29
C LEU A 270 9.97 9.98 0.13
N PRO A 271 10.41 10.86 -0.76
CA PRO A 271 9.79 12.19 -0.96
C PRO A 271 8.60 12.12 -1.91
N SER A 272 7.69 11.15 -1.70
CA SER A 272 6.56 10.89 -2.58
C SER A 272 5.54 12.03 -2.60
N TYR A 273 4.90 12.24 -3.75
CA TYR A 273 3.88 13.30 -3.91
C TYR A 273 2.53 12.93 -3.31
N ARG A 274 2.21 11.65 -3.24
CA ARG A 274 0.98 11.12 -2.65
C ARG A 274 1.09 9.62 -2.41
N GLU A 275 0.62 9.19 -1.26
CA GLU A 275 0.53 7.77 -0.89
C GLU A 275 -0.83 7.45 -0.27
N GLY A 276 -1.23 6.18 -0.36
CA GLY A 276 -2.31 5.66 0.47
C GLY A 276 -1.76 5.27 1.84
N SER A 277 -0.87 4.27 1.83
CA SER A 277 -0.03 3.85 2.95
C SER A 277 1.25 3.25 2.33
N PRO A 278 2.40 3.96 2.37
CA PRO A 278 3.59 3.58 1.63
C PRO A 278 4.28 2.37 2.26
N ARG A 279 4.24 1.23 1.55
CA ARG A 279 4.78 -0.04 2.03
C ARG A 279 6.25 0.04 2.41
N SER A 280 7.08 0.69 1.60
CA SER A 280 8.52 0.83 1.87
C SER A 280 8.82 1.61 3.17
N LEU A 281 7.97 2.56 3.55
CA LEU A 281 8.11 3.23 4.85
C LEU A 281 7.69 2.33 6.01
N MET A 282 6.64 1.53 5.84
CA MET A 282 6.22 0.54 6.84
C MET A 282 7.32 -0.51 7.04
N GLU A 283 7.95 -0.99 5.97
CA GLU A 283 9.07 -1.92 6.00
C GLU A 283 10.30 -1.32 6.70
N ALA A 284 10.62 -0.06 6.40
CA ALA A 284 11.69 0.67 7.07
C ALA A 284 11.42 0.84 8.57
N ALA A 285 10.20 1.24 8.94
CA ALA A 285 9.79 1.38 10.33
C ALA A 285 9.83 0.03 11.07
N CYS A 286 9.37 -1.07 10.45
CA CYS A 286 9.48 -2.42 11.01
C CYS A 286 10.92 -2.82 11.31
N LEU A 287 11.85 -2.44 10.44
CA LEU A 287 13.28 -2.69 10.61
C LEU A 287 13.97 -1.64 11.50
N ALA A 288 13.19 -0.86 12.27
CA ALA A 288 13.65 0.17 13.18
C ALA A 288 14.60 1.19 12.51
N LYS A 289 14.34 1.55 11.25
CA LYS A 289 15.09 2.60 10.55
C LYS A 289 14.38 3.94 10.63
N PRO A 290 15.09 5.02 10.97
CA PRO A 290 14.54 6.36 10.89
C PRO A 290 14.23 6.72 9.43
N ILE A 291 13.23 7.58 9.24
CA ILE A 291 12.67 7.87 7.93
C ILE A 291 12.70 9.37 7.67
N VAL A 292 12.99 9.76 6.42
CA VAL A 292 12.71 11.10 5.91
C VAL A 292 11.69 10.98 4.77
N THR A 293 10.56 11.67 4.88
CA THR A 293 9.49 11.60 3.88
C THR A 293 8.75 12.92 3.75
N THR A 294 7.93 13.06 2.71
CA THR A 294 7.11 14.26 2.51
C THR A 294 5.92 14.32 3.46
N ASP A 295 5.54 15.53 3.82
CA ASP A 295 4.34 15.84 4.60
C ASP A 295 3.07 15.71 3.73
N VAL A 296 2.70 14.47 3.41
CA VAL A 296 1.48 14.10 2.67
C VAL A 296 0.71 12.99 3.39
N ALA A 297 -0.57 12.86 3.10
CA ALA A 297 -1.54 12.04 3.83
C ALA A 297 -1.02 10.66 4.26
N GLY A 298 -0.68 9.80 3.32
CA GLY A 298 -0.24 8.44 3.61
C GLY A 298 1.13 8.37 4.30
N CYS A 299 2.03 9.33 4.02
CA CYS A 299 3.34 9.41 4.68
C CYS A 299 3.19 9.82 6.15
N ARG A 300 2.38 10.84 6.45
CA ARG A 300 2.06 11.26 7.83
C ARG A 300 1.42 10.18 8.69
N GLN A 301 0.72 9.23 8.07
CA GLN A 301 0.15 8.12 8.83
C GLN A 301 1.23 7.19 9.38
N VAL A 302 2.27 6.94 8.58
CA VAL A 302 3.40 6.08 8.97
C VAL A 302 4.42 6.85 9.80
N VAL A 303 4.69 8.12 9.45
CA VAL A 303 5.74 8.94 10.06
C VAL A 303 5.13 10.11 10.83
N GLU A 304 5.48 10.21 12.09
CA GLU A 304 5.24 11.34 12.98
C GLU A 304 6.52 12.17 13.11
N ASP A 305 6.43 13.46 12.72
CA ASP A 305 7.60 14.34 12.63
C ASP A 305 8.33 14.49 13.97
N GLY A 306 9.63 14.26 13.98
CA GLY A 306 10.47 14.29 15.16
C GLY A 306 10.36 13.08 16.09
N VAL A 307 9.42 12.17 15.88
CA VAL A 307 9.18 11.01 16.74
C VAL A 307 9.77 9.72 16.15
N ASN A 308 9.38 9.36 14.93
CA ASN A 308 9.89 8.18 14.23
C ASN A 308 10.45 8.48 12.84
N GLY A 309 10.60 9.76 12.50
CA GLY A 309 11.18 10.25 11.27
C GLY A 309 11.05 11.76 11.14
N LEU A 310 11.42 12.30 10.00
CA LEU A 310 11.32 13.72 9.68
C LEU A 310 10.42 13.91 8.45
N LEU A 311 9.56 14.92 8.51
CA LEU A 311 8.70 15.33 7.41
C LEU A 311 9.31 16.52 6.66
N CYS A 312 9.33 16.45 5.33
CA CYS A 312 9.76 17.53 4.46
C CYS A 312 8.60 18.09 3.62
N ILE A 313 8.79 19.29 3.12
CA ILE A 313 7.83 19.98 2.25
C ILE A 313 7.73 19.26 0.91
N LEU A 314 6.49 19.05 0.43
CA LEU A 314 6.20 18.44 -0.86
C LEU A 314 6.90 19.18 -2.01
N GLN A 315 7.58 18.42 -2.90
CA GLN A 315 8.27 18.94 -4.09
C GLN A 315 9.30 20.04 -3.77
N ASN A 316 10.00 19.94 -2.65
CA ASN A 316 11.02 20.88 -2.22
C ASN A 316 12.33 20.13 -1.94
N ALA A 317 13.27 20.19 -2.87
CA ALA A 317 14.56 19.51 -2.76
C ALA A 317 15.48 20.15 -1.70
N ASP A 318 15.38 21.47 -1.48
CA ASP A 318 16.17 22.18 -0.47
C ASP A 318 15.77 21.73 0.93
N ASP A 319 14.46 21.66 1.21
CA ASP A 319 13.95 21.20 2.50
C ASP A 319 14.23 19.71 2.71
N LEU A 320 14.10 18.88 1.65
CA LEU A 320 14.49 17.48 1.70
C LEU A 320 15.98 17.33 2.06
N ALA A 321 16.86 18.09 1.41
CA ALA A 321 18.30 18.11 1.73
C ALA A 321 18.57 18.51 3.17
N ALA A 322 17.87 19.55 3.66
CA ALA A 322 17.97 20.00 5.05
C ALA A 322 17.54 18.92 6.05
N LYS A 323 16.42 18.21 5.80
CA LYS A 323 15.94 17.10 6.64
C LYS A 323 16.89 15.89 6.59
N MET A 324 17.42 15.57 5.41
CA MET A 324 18.44 14.51 5.28
C MET A 324 19.72 14.90 6.05
N ARG A 325 20.16 16.13 5.95
CA ARG A 325 21.31 16.65 6.72
C ARG A 325 21.05 16.57 8.22
N MET A 326 19.90 17.04 8.70
CA MET A 326 19.50 16.97 10.10
C MET A 326 19.51 15.51 10.61
N MET A 327 19.00 14.56 9.83
CA MET A 327 19.01 13.13 10.16
C MET A 327 20.44 12.59 10.28
N MET A 328 21.33 13.00 9.41
CA MET A 328 22.73 12.55 9.43
C MET A 328 23.49 13.13 10.64
N ASP A 329 23.26 14.40 10.98
CA ASP A 329 23.92 15.10 12.07
C ASP A 329 23.37 14.74 13.47
N MET A 330 22.18 14.10 13.50
CA MET A 330 21.55 13.65 14.75
C MET A 330 22.41 12.59 15.47
N PRO A 331 22.54 12.65 16.80
CA PRO A 331 23.21 11.61 17.57
C PRO A 331 22.69 10.19 17.27
N VAL A 332 23.60 9.22 17.27
CA VAL A 332 23.25 7.81 16.97
C VAL A 332 22.13 7.30 17.88
N SER A 333 22.20 7.62 19.17
CA SER A 333 21.18 7.22 20.15
C SER A 333 19.79 7.76 19.83
N GLU A 334 19.71 8.99 19.36
CA GLU A 334 18.43 9.61 18.98
C GLU A 334 17.84 8.95 17.73
N ARG A 335 18.68 8.68 16.70
CA ARG A 335 18.25 7.93 15.52
C ARG A 335 17.77 6.52 15.86
N GLN A 336 18.42 5.84 16.83
CA GLN A 336 17.99 4.54 17.31
C GLN A 336 16.62 4.60 17.99
N ILE A 337 16.41 5.59 18.87
CA ILE A 337 15.11 5.80 19.52
C ILE A 337 14.03 6.08 18.47
N MET A 338 14.33 6.94 17.49
CA MET A 338 13.42 7.26 16.39
C MET A 338 13.04 6.00 15.59
N GLY A 339 14.00 5.13 15.27
CA GLY A 339 13.76 3.86 14.60
C GLY A 339 12.90 2.90 15.45
N LEU A 340 13.18 2.77 16.74
CA LEU A 340 12.39 1.95 17.67
C LEU A 340 10.96 2.45 17.84
N ASN A 341 10.74 3.76 17.87
CA ASN A 341 9.40 4.35 17.87
C ASN A 341 8.64 3.97 16.58
N GLY A 342 9.32 3.97 15.44
CA GLY A 342 8.75 3.47 14.17
C GLY A 342 8.34 2.02 14.26
N ARG A 343 9.20 1.15 14.80
CA ARG A 343 8.91 -0.27 15.02
C ARG A 343 7.69 -0.46 15.91
N HIS A 344 7.64 0.21 17.05
CA HIS A 344 6.53 0.15 17.99
C HIS A 344 5.20 0.54 17.32
N LYS A 345 5.21 1.61 16.53
CA LYS A 345 4.04 2.04 15.76
C LYS A 345 3.56 0.97 14.78
N MET A 346 4.47 0.26 14.10
CA MET A 346 4.09 -0.84 13.20
C MET A 346 3.46 -2.00 13.95
N GLU A 347 3.96 -2.35 15.13
CA GLU A 347 3.42 -3.42 15.97
C GLU A 347 2.03 -3.10 16.50
N THR A 348 1.79 -1.86 16.90
CA THR A 348 0.56 -1.44 17.58
C THR A 348 -0.54 -0.95 16.65
N GLU A 349 -0.19 -0.39 15.48
CA GLU A 349 -1.16 0.26 14.60
C GLU A 349 -1.24 -0.35 13.20
N PHE A 350 -0.16 -0.97 12.68
CA PHE A 350 -0.05 -1.39 11.28
C PHE A 350 0.14 -2.89 11.08
N SER A 351 0.09 -3.69 12.14
CA SER A 351 0.21 -5.16 12.03
C SER A 351 -0.88 -5.72 11.09
N ASP A 352 -0.52 -6.72 10.29
CA ASP A 352 -1.45 -7.45 9.42
C ASP A 352 -2.56 -8.15 10.21
N VAL A 353 -2.33 -8.52 11.49
CA VAL A 353 -3.35 -9.04 12.40
C VAL A 353 -4.47 -8.02 12.63
N ILE A 354 -4.14 -6.72 12.76
CA ILE A 354 -5.15 -5.65 12.91
C ILE A 354 -6.01 -5.56 11.64
N VAL A 355 -5.36 -5.62 10.49
CA VAL A 355 -6.04 -5.58 9.19
C VAL A 355 -6.93 -6.80 8.99
N LEU A 356 -6.43 -8.00 9.31
CA LEU A 356 -7.20 -9.25 9.27
C LEU A 356 -8.46 -9.16 10.12
N ASN A 357 -8.33 -8.73 11.39
CA ASN A 357 -9.46 -8.60 12.30
C ASN A 357 -10.52 -7.62 11.78
N LYS A 358 -10.12 -6.50 11.19
CA LYS A 358 -11.06 -5.55 10.58
C LYS A 358 -11.83 -6.17 9.41
N TYR A 359 -11.18 -6.96 8.56
CA TYR A 359 -11.87 -7.68 7.47
C TYR A 359 -12.82 -8.74 7.99
N VAL A 360 -12.38 -9.56 8.95
CA VAL A 360 -13.20 -10.63 9.54
C VAL A 360 -14.45 -10.03 10.20
N ASN A 361 -14.29 -8.95 10.96
CA ASN A 361 -15.42 -8.23 11.58
C ASN A 361 -16.38 -7.69 10.51
N ALA A 362 -15.88 -7.01 9.49
CA ALA A 362 -16.72 -6.48 8.42
C ALA A 362 -17.46 -7.57 7.63
N MET A 363 -16.81 -8.70 7.35
CA MET A 363 -17.44 -9.85 6.69
C MET A 363 -18.53 -10.47 7.59
N SER A 364 -18.26 -10.60 8.90
CA SER A 364 -19.23 -11.13 9.87
C SER A 364 -20.45 -10.24 9.99
N GLU A 365 -20.27 -8.91 10.08
CA GLU A 365 -21.39 -7.95 10.11
C GLU A 365 -22.28 -8.02 8.88
N ILE A 366 -21.69 -8.25 7.71
CA ILE A 366 -22.43 -8.37 6.45
C ILE A 366 -23.29 -9.65 6.44
N LEU A 367 -22.72 -10.76 6.85
CA LEU A 367 -23.40 -12.05 6.84
C LEU A 367 -24.49 -12.15 7.92
N CYS A 368 -24.28 -11.51 9.07
CA CYS A 368 -25.33 -11.42 10.13
C CYS A 368 -26.54 -10.60 9.67
N LYS A 369 -26.34 -9.57 8.86
CA LYS A 369 -27.44 -8.74 8.32
C LYS A 369 -28.27 -9.47 7.25
N GLU A 370 -27.70 -10.48 6.56
CA GLU A 370 -28.39 -11.28 5.55
C GLU A 370 -29.17 -12.49 6.14
N LYS A 371 -28.76 -12.94 7.32
CA LYS A 371 -29.50 -13.96 8.11
C LYS A 371 -30.28 -13.22 9.16
N GLU A 372 -31.62 -13.17 9.10
CA GLU A 372 -32.52 -12.55 10.10
C GLU A 372 -32.01 -12.69 11.55
N PRO A 373 -32.37 -11.79 12.51
CA PRO A 373 -31.59 -11.48 13.70
C PRO A 373 -31.17 -12.74 14.47
N CYS A 374 -29.92 -13.10 14.35
CA CYS A 374 -29.30 -14.12 15.18
C CYS A 374 -29.24 -13.56 16.62
N SER A 375 -29.87 -14.28 17.55
CA SER A 375 -29.68 -14.12 18.99
C SER A 375 -28.18 -13.99 19.30
N GLU A 376 -27.85 -13.01 20.16
CA GLU A 376 -26.54 -12.79 20.73
C GLU A 376 -26.02 -14.03 21.48
N GLU A 377 -25.42 -14.98 20.77
CA GLU A 377 -24.58 -16.01 21.38
C GLU A 377 -23.19 -15.95 20.76
N ALA A 378 -22.34 -15.38 21.57
CA ALA A 378 -20.91 -15.30 21.60
C ALA A 378 -20.12 -16.14 20.56
N TYR A 379 -19.57 -15.46 19.57
CA TYR A 379 -18.35 -15.90 18.92
C TYR A 379 -17.13 -15.47 19.77
N GLN A 380 -16.61 -16.38 20.59
CA GLN A 380 -15.32 -16.22 21.24
C GLN A 380 -14.23 -16.76 20.33
N PRO A 381 -13.29 -15.91 19.83
CA PRO A 381 -12.10 -16.41 19.16
C PRO A 381 -11.22 -17.13 20.20
N SER A 382 -10.91 -18.40 19.96
CA SER A 382 -9.95 -19.15 20.74
C SER A 382 -8.54 -18.59 20.52
N LEU A 383 -8.13 -17.68 21.38
CA LEU A 383 -6.74 -17.27 21.54
C LEU A 383 -6.01 -18.41 22.26
N GLN A 384 -5.39 -19.29 21.50
CA GLN A 384 -4.33 -20.14 22.04
C GLN A 384 -3.07 -19.27 22.22
N THR A 385 -2.95 -18.70 23.39
CA THR A 385 -1.68 -18.22 23.92
C THR A 385 -0.77 -19.44 24.16
N GLN A 386 0.14 -19.69 23.25
CA GLN A 386 1.28 -20.55 23.56
C GLN A 386 2.16 -19.81 24.58
N SER A 387 2.01 -20.20 25.84
CA SER A 387 2.95 -19.84 26.90
C SER A 387 4.28 -20.52 26.61
N VAL A 388 5.27 -19.74 26.21
CA VAL A 388 6.67 -20.17 26.23
C VAL A 388 7.12 -20.13 27.69
N SER A 389 7.18 -21.29 28.32
CA SER A 389 7.86 -21.46 29.58
C SER A 389 9.35 -21.70 29.31
N ARG A 390 10.17 -20.79 29.81
CA ARG A 390 11.63 -20.84 30.15
C ARG A 390 12.59 -21.39 29.09
#